data_2769c659be6c96dd09150a373d73c311
#
_entry.id   2769c659be6c96dd09150a373d73c311
#
_cell.length_a   1.000
_cell.length_b   1.000
_cell.length_c   1.000
_cell.angle_alpha   90.00
_cell.angle_beta   90.00
_cell.angle_gamma   90.00
#
_symmetry.space_group_name_H-M   'P 1'
#
loop_
_entity.id
_entity.type
_entity.pdbx_description
1 polymer ?
#
loop_
_entity_poly.entity_id
_entity_poly.type
_entity_poly.pdbx_seq_one_letter_code
_entity_poly.pdbx_strand_id
1 'polypeptide(L)'
;MTELLKVDAIESSYGESQVLFGMSLDIAQGEVVTLLGRNGMGKTTTVRSIMGIIRPHAGVIRYNSQEIHAYPSFKVAQAGIGLVPEGRQIFPNLSVHENLIATEANRTGNSDPWTSDKIYELFPSLKVRQNNMGNQLSGGEQQMLAVSRALMTNPGLLIL
;
A
#
# COMPACT_ATOMS: atom_id res chain seq x y z
N MET A 1 18.88 3.91 -13.35
CA MET A 1 17.60 3.31 -12.90
C MET A 1 16.57 4.42 -12.92
N THR A 2 15.35 4.13 -13.34
CA THR A 2 14.29 5.16 -13.39
C THR A 2 13.74 5.36 -11.98
N GLU A 3 13.67 6.60 -11.50
CA GLU A 3 13.10 6.96 -10.22
C GLU A 3 11.59 6.67 -10.23
N LEU A 4 11.10 5.85 -9.28
CA LEU A 4 9.69 5.49 -9.15
C LEU A 4 8.99 6.37 -8.12
N LEU A 5 9.55 6.49 -6.92
CA LEU A 5 9.08 7.36 -5.85
C LEU A 5 10.23 8.23 -5.37
N LYS A 6 9.96 9.51 -5.20
CA LYS A 6 10.83 10.46 -4.53
C LYS A 6 10.08 11.19 -3.43
N VAL A 7 10.62 11.12 -2.24
CA VAL A 7 10.21 11.91 -1.08
C VAL A 7 11.34 12.86 -0.77
N ASP A 8 11.08 14.15 -0.81
CA ASP A 8 12.10 15.20 -0.65
C ASP A 8 11.73 16.14 0.50
N ALA A 9 12.50 16.04 1.57
CA ALA A 9 12.45 16.89 2.75
C ALA A 9 11.03 17.12 3.30
N ILE A 10 10.19 16.09 3.37
CA ILE A 10 8.81 16.25 3.87
C ILE A 10 8.78 16.51 5.39
N GLU A 11 7.89 17.42 5.77
CA GLU A 11 7.54 17.68 7.15
C GLU A 11 6.06 17.43 7.37
N SER A 12 5.72 16.68 8.42
CA SER A 12 4.34 16.29 8.72
C SER A 12 4.06 16.32 10.22
N SER A 13 2.84 16.72 10.56
CA SER A 13 2.39 16.88 11.95
C SER A 13 1.04 16.22 12.18
N TYR A 14 0.77 15.85 13.43
CA TYR A 14 -0.56 15.54 13.96
C TYR A 14 -1.01 16.71 14.83
N GLY A 15 -1.86 17.59 14.31
CA GLY A 15 -2.18 18.86 14.97
C GLY A 15 -0.91 19.67 15.22
N GLU A 16 -0.66 20.05 16.47
CA GLU A 16 0.53 20.82 16.86
C GLU A 16 1.82 19.98 17.01
N SER A 17 1.71 18.65 16.95
CA SER A 17 2.86 17.76 17.17
C SER A 17 3.53 17.39 15.84
N GLN A 18 4.67 18.01 15.54
CA GLN A 18 5.49 17.64 14.39
C GLN A 18 6.17 16.29 14.61
N VAL A 19 6.15 15.42 13.61
CA VAL A 19 6.71 14.06 13.64
C VAL A 19 7.78 13.87 12.57
N LEU A 20 7.60 14.42 11.37
CA LEU A 20 8.61 14.39 10.32
C LEU A 20 9.29 15.75 10.19
N PHE A 21 10.62 15.73 10.18
CA PHE A 21 11.50 16.89 10.18
C PHE A 21 12.45 16.83 8.98
N GLY A 22 11.91 16.96 7.77
CA GLY A 22 12.71 16.89 6.53
C GLY A 22 13.05 15.46 6.12
N MET A 23 12.09 14.52 6.22
CA MET A 23 12.29 13.13 5.80
C MET A 23 12.44 13.04 4.27
N SER A 24 13.51 12.36 3.83
CA SER A 24 13.79 12.10 2.41
C SER A 24 14.07 10.62 2.16
N LEU A 25 13.56 10.10 1.05
CA LEU A 25 13.91 8.78 0.53
C LEU A 25 13.60 8.72 -0.97
N ASP A 26 14.34 7.88 -1.68
CA ASP A 26 14.13 7.60 -3.10
C ASP A 26 13.94 6.10 -3.28
N ILE A 27 13.07 5.70 -4.22
CA ILE A 27 12.85 4.31 -4.62
C ILE A 27 12.93 4.26 -6.14
N ALA A 28 13.82 3.42 -6.65
CA ALA A 28 13.92 3.14 -8.08
C ALA A 28 12.95 2.03 -8.51
N GLN A 29 12.68 1.94 -9.80
CA GLN A 29 11.86 0.85 -10.34
C GLN A 29 12.53 -0.51 -10.12
N GLY A 30 11.77 -1.48 -9.57
CA GLY A 30 12.27 -2.82 -9.25
C GLY A 30 13.09 -2.90 -7.97
N GLU A 31 13.18 -1.82 -7.20
CA GLU A 31 13.90 -1.76 -5.93
C GLU A 31 13.01 -2.17 -4.76
N VAL A 32 13.62 -2.79 -3.75
CA VAL A 32 13.00 -3.06 -2.44
C VAL A 32 13.68 -2.20 -1.39
N VAL A 33 12.92 -1.33 -0.73
CA VAL A 33 13.41 -0.41 0.30
C VAL A 33 12.74 -0.73 1.63
N THR A 34 13.51 -0.74 2.71
CA THR A 34 13.01 -0.99 4.07
C THR A 34 13.19 0.24 4.95
N LEU A 35 12.12 0.71 5.57
CA LEU A 35 12.16 1.77 6.58
C LEU A 35 12.49 1.15 7.95
N LEU A 36 13.70 1.39 8.43
CA LEU A 36 14.15 0.93 9.74
C LEU A 36 14.15 2.08 10.76
N GLY A 37 13.82 1.77 12.01
CA GLY A 37 13.84 2.74 13.09
C GLY A 37 13.03 2.29 14.31
N ARG A 38 13.27 2.90 15.46
CA ARG A 38 12.52 2.65 16.70
C ARG A 38 11.06 3.07 16.55
N ASN A 39 10.21 2.55 17.43
CA ASN A 39 8.82 3.01 17.49
C ASN A 39 8.78 4.51 17.82
N GLY A 40 7.86 5.23 17.18
CA GLY A 40 7.74 6.69 17.32
C GLY A 40 8.66 7.52 16.40
N MET A 41 9.54 6.89 15.59
CA MET A 41 10.48 7.60 14.70
C MET A 41 9.88 8.01 13.35
N GLY A 42 8.55 8.04 13.22
CA GLY A 42 7.90 8.57 12.03
C GLY A 42 7.69 7.59 10.86
N LYS A 43 8.03 6.29 10.99
CA LYS A 43 7.84 5.31 9.90
C LYS A 43 6.39 5.28 9.37
N THR A 44 5.43 5.06 10.25
CA THR A 44 4.00 5.07 9.90
C THR A 44 3.54 6.43 9.38
N THR A 45 4.08 7.52 9.92
CA THR A 45 3.78 8.89 9.44
C THR A 45 4.31 9.10 8.03
N THR A 46 5.51 8.59 7.71
CA THR A 46 6.08 8.63 6.35
C THR A 46 5.18 7.89 5.37
N VAL A 47 4.77 6.66 5.68
CA VAL A 47 3.83 5.89 4.86
C VAL A 47 2.50 6.62 4.68
N ARG A 48 1.92 7.15 5.75
CA ARG A 48 0.66 7.92 5.71
C ARG A 48 0.79 9.21 4.89
N SER A 49 1.95 9.85 4.90
CA SER A 49 2.22 11.04 4.09
C SER A 49 2.32 10.67 2.60
N ILE A 50 3.02 9.59 2.26
CA ILE A 50 3.10 9.08 0.87
C ILE A 50 1.69 8.74 0.36
N MET A 51 0.88 8.09 1.19
CA MET A 51 -0.49 7.68 0.83
C MET A 51 -1.52 8.82 0.83
N GLY A 52 -1.12 10.06 1.12
CA GLY A 52 -2.05 11.20 1.17
C GLY A 52 -3.09 11.13 2.30
N ILE A 53 -2.84 10.31 3.33
CA ILE A 53 -3.66 10.23 4.55
C ILE A 53 -3.33 11.40 5.48
N ILE A 54 -2.04 11.76 5.54
CA ILE A 54 -1.55 12.96 6.20
C ILE A 54 -0.92 13.84 5.13
N ARG A 55 -1.32 15.09 5.07
CA ARG A 55 -0.73 16.04 4.11
C ARG A 55 0.54 16.64 4.72
N PRO A 56 1.72 16.49 4.08
CA PRO A 56 2.90 17.23 4.47
C PRO A 56 2.67 18.74 4.35
N HIS A 57 3.18 19.50 5.31
CA HIS A 57 3.11 20.97 5.26
C HIS A 57 4.36 21.59 4.60
N ALA A 58 5.43 20.79 4.43
CA ALA A 58 6.63 21.15 3.67
C ALA A 58 7.19 19.94 2.94
N GLY A 59 8.06 20.19 1.96
CA GLY A 59 8.64 19.16 1.10
C GLY A 59 7.73 18.72 -0.04
N VAL A 60 8.20 17.76 -0.83
CA VAL A 60 7.50 17.28 -2.04
C VAL A 60 7.55 15.76 -2.11
N ILE A 61 6.47 15.14 -2.59
CA ILE A 61 6.44 13.72 -2.92
C ILE A 61 6.11 13.60 -4.40
N ARG A 62 6.95 12.86 -5.16
CA ARG A 62 6.74 12.55 -6.58
C ARG A 62 6.64 11.05 -6.78
N TYR A 63 5.68 10.64 -7.57
CA TYR A 63 5.52 9.26 -8.03
C TYR A 63 5.46 9.26 -9.57
N ASN A 64 6.32 8.49 -10.23
CA ASN A 64 6.49 8.53 -11.69
C ASN A 64 6.65 9.98 -12.22
N SER A 65 7.49 10.78 -11.57
CA SER A 65 7.75 12.19 -11.87
C SER A 65 6.56 13.14 -11.65
N GLN A 66 5.40 12.65 -11.20
CA GLN A 66 4.22 13.45 -10.90
C GLN A 66 4.15 13.81 -9.42
N GLU A 67 3.92 15.07 -9.08
CA GLU A 67 3.74 15.51 -7.71
C GLU A 67 2.42 15.02 -7.13
N ILE A 68 2.48 14.27 -6.02
CA ILE A 68 1.32 13.64 -5.37
C ILE A 68 1.07 14.12 -3.94
N HIS A 69 1.97 14.93 -3.34
CA HIS A 69 1.88 15.36 -1.94
C HIS A 69 0.60 16.15 -1.60
N ALA A 70 -0.08 16.71 -2.59
CA ALA A 70 -1.36 17.39 -2.42
C ALA A 70 -2.58 16.50 -2.77
N TYR A 71 -2.35 15.25 -3.19
CA TYR A 71 -3.45 14.35 -3.57
C TYR A 71 -4.15 13.78 -2.32
N PRO A 72 -5.47 13.65 -2.35
CA PRO A 72 -6.18 12.82 -1.37
C PRO A 72 -5.83 11.35 -1.58
N SER A 73 -5.94 10.54 -0.53
CA SER A 73 -5.51 9.13 -0.51
C SER A 73 -6.07 8.27 -1.64
N PHE A 74 -7.34 8.49 -2.03
CA PHE A 74 -7.93 7.76 -3.15
C PHE A 74 -7.26 8.05 -4.50
N LYS A 75 -6.79 9.30 -4.73
CA LYS A 75 -6.05 9.65 -5.95
C LYS A 75 -4.65 9.04 -5.95
N VAL A 76 -3.99 8.98 -4.79
CA VAL A 76 -2.69 8.30 -4.64
C VAL A 76 -2.83 6.81 -4.98
N ALA A 77 -3.87 6.15 -4.45
CA ALA A 77 -4.16 4.76 -4.79
C ALA A 77 -4.47 4.57 -6.28
N GLN A 78 -5.23 5.50 -6.89
CA GLN A 78 -5.53 5.48 -8.34
C GLN A 78 -4.30 5.73 -9.22
N ALA A 79 -3.28 6.44 -8.70
CA ALA A 79 -2.01 6.63 -9.40
C ALA A 79 -1.16 5.35 -9.46
N GLY A 80 -1.51 4.32 -8.68
CA GLY A 80 -0.86 3.01 -8.70
C GLY A 80 0.01 2.71 -7.49
N ILE A 81 -0.24 3.34 -6.34
CA ILE A 81 0.41 3.00 -5.07
C ILE A 81 -0.55 2.14 -4.25
N GLY A 82 -0.18 0.88 -3.99
CA GLY A 82 -0.90 -0.06 -3.14
C GLY A 82 -0.37 -0.03 -1.71
N LEU A 83 -1.28 -0.11 -0.72
CA LEU A 83 -0.94 -0.20 0.70
C LEU A 83 -1.55 -1.45 1.31
N VAL A 84 -0.76 -2.20 2.04
CA VAL A 84 -1.25 -3.19 3.01
C VAL A 84 -1.36 -2.49 4.36
N PRO A 85 -2.58 -2.23 4.86
CA PRO A 85 -2.75 -1.45 6.07
C PRO A 85 -2.34 -2.24 7.31
N GLU A 86 -1.88 -1.53 8.34
CA GLU A 86 -1.69 -2.11 9.67
C GLU A 86 -3.01 -2.71 10.18
N GLY A 87 -2.92 -3.84 10.88
CA GLY A 87 -4.11 -4.53 11.40
C GLY A 87 -4.91 -5.30 10.33
N ARG A 88 -4.28 -5.58 9.18
CA ARG A 88 -4.82 -6.41 8.08
C ARG A 88 -6.01 -5.80 7.36
N GLN A 89 -7.03 -5.29 8.06
CA GLN A 89 -8.25 -4.62 7.57
C GLN A 89 -8.94 -5.34 6.39
N ILE A 90 -9.06 -6.66 6.50
CA ILE A 90 -9.87 -7.45 5.56
C ILE A 90 -11.36 -7.25 5.84
N PHE A 91 -12.21 -7.60 4.88
CA PHE A 91 -13.66 -7.62 5.09
C PHE A 91 -14.07 -8.93 5.77
N PRO A 92 -14.41 -8.91 7.08
CA PRO A 92 -14.62 -10.13 7.84
C PRO A 92 -15.86 -10.92 7.41
N ASN A 93 -16.85 -10.24 6.85
CA ASN A 93 -18.14 -10.80 6.42
C ASN A 93 -18.20 -11.12 4.92
N LEU A 94 -17.10 -11.00 4.22
CA LEU A 94 -16.95 -11.44 2.85
C LEU A 94 -16.08 -12.69 2.81
N SER A 95 -16.33 -13.57 1.85
CA SER A 95 -15.46 -14.72 1.59
C SER A 95 -14.06 -14.25 1.11
N VAL A 96 -13.09 -15.15 1.12
CA VAL A 96 -11.75 -14.88 0.57
C VAL A 96 -11.87 -14.39 -0.88
N HIS A 97 -12.65 -15.10 -1.70
CA HIS A 97 -12.83 -14.73 -3.10
C HIS A 97 -13.47 -13.34 -3.25
N GLU A 98 -14.55 -13.06 -2.49
CA GLU A 98 -15.21 -11.75 -2.50
C GLU A 98 -14.28 -10.62 -2.02
N ASN A 99 -13.43 -10.89 -1.03
CA ASN A 99 -12.40 -9.93 -0.58
C ASN A 99 -11.43 -9.56 -1.72
N LEU A 100 -11.04 -10.53 -2.56
CA LEU A 100 -10.14 -10.31 -3.69
C LEU A 100 -10.81 -9.48 -4.79
N ILE A 101 -11.99 -9.92 -5.26
CA ILE A 101 -12.69 -9.22 -6.36
C ILE A 101 -13.17 -7.83 -5.97
N ALA A 102 -13.48 -7.59 -4.69
CA ALA A 102 -13.89 -6.27 -4.20
C ALA A 102 -12.80 -5.19 -4.37
N THR A 103 -11.54 -5.59 -4.51
CA THR A 103 -10.40 -4.67 -4.69
C THR A 103 -9.77 -4.78 -6.08
N GLU A 104 -10.30 -5.65 -6.93
CA GLU A 104 -9.75 -5.87 -8.28
C GLU A 104 -9.81 -4.60 -9.13
N ALA A 105 -8.65 -4.18 -9.63
CA ALA A 105 -8.52 -3.04 -10.52
C ALA A 105 -7.20 -3.14 -11.31
N ASN A 106 -7.21 -2.74 -12.57
CA ASN A 106 -6.02 -2.60 -13.41
C ASN A 106 -5.96 -1.18 -14.00
N ARG A 107 -5.80 -0.18 -13.13
CA ARG A 107 -5.79 1.24 -13.54
C ARG A 107 -4.50 1.65 -14.25
N THR A 108 -3.41 0.95 -13.98
CA THR A 108 -2.10 1.19 -14.61
C THR A 108 -1.97 0.57 -16.01
N GLY A 109 -2.98 -0.23 -16.43
CA GLY A 109 -2.95 -0.90 -17.75
C GLY A 109 -1.88 -2.00 -17.84
N ASN A 110 -1.57 -2.66 -16.73
CA ASN A 110 -0.62 -3.79 -16.73
C ASN A 110 -1.10 -4.85 -17.70
N SER A 111 -0.24 -5.28 -18.62
CA SER A 111 -0.53 -6.33 -19.63
C SER A 111 -0.61 -7.72 -19.02
N ASP A 112 -0.02 -7.93 -17.84
CA ASP A 112 -0.06 -9.19 -17.08
C ASP A 112 -0.54 -8.92 -15.64
N PRO A 113 -1.84 -8.56 -15.46
CA PRO A 113 -2.36 -8.12 -14.17
C PRO A 113 -2.41 -9.27 -13.14
N TRP A 114 -2.40 -8.88 -11.87
CA TRP A 114 -2.77 -9.77 -10.79
C TRP A 114 -4.25 -10.13 -10.91
N THR A 115 -4.52 -11.42 -10.86
CA THR A 115 -5.87 -12.01 -10.87
C THR A 115 -6.03 -12.91 -9.65
N SER A 116 -7.28 -13.28 -9.33
CA SER A 116 -7.53 -14.24 -8.25
C SER A 116 -6.80 -15.57 -8.47
N ASP A 117 -6.66 -16.03 -9.72
CA ASP A 117 -5.93 -17.27 -10.04
C ASP A 117 -4.45 -17.15 -9.68
N LYS A 118 -3.77 -16.05 -10.06
CA LYS A 118 -2.38 -15.79 -9.68
C LYS A 118 -2.20 -15.66 -8.15
N ILE A 119 -3.18 -15.06 -7.47
CA ILE A 119 -3.18 -15.00 -6.01
C ILE A 119 -3.26 -16.40 -5.41
N TYR A 120 -4.10 -17.28 -5.96
CA TYR A 120 -4.24 -18.65 -5.48
C TYR A 120 -3.02 -19.53 -5.80
N GLU A 121 -2.29 -19.23 -6.87
CA GLU A 121 -0.99 -19.85 -7.15
C GLU A 121 0.07 -19.41 -6.14
N LEU A 122 0.10 -18.10 -5.80
CA LEU A 122 1.05 -17.54 -4.83
C LEU A 122 0.73 -17.99 -3.39
N PHE A 123 -0.55 -18.08 -3.03
CA PHE A 123 -1.04 -18.46 -1.71
C PHE A 123 -2.05 -19.62 -1.79
N PRO A 124 -1.59 -20.87 -1.97
CA PRO A 124 -2.50 -22.03 -2.12
C PRO A 124 -3.46 -22.25 -0.97
N SER A 125 -3.08 -21.82 0.26
CA SER A 125 -3.95 -21.89 1.44
C SER A 125 -5.21 -21.04 1.28
N LEU A 126 -5.12 -19.89 0.61
CA LEU A 126 -6.28 -19.05 0.32
C LEU A 126 -7.22 -19.70 -0.70
N LYS A 127 -6.69 -20.47 -1.66
CA LYS A 127 -7.50 -21.23 -2.62
C LYS A 127 -8.36 -22.27 -1.89
N VAL A 128 -7.76 -23.02 -0.97
CA VAL A 128 -8.50 -24.01 -0.15
C VAL A 128 -9.62 -23.35 0.66
N ARG A 129 -9.39 -22.10 1.09
CA ARG A 129 -10.31 -21.31 1.90
C ARG A 129 -11.16 -20.31 1.10
N GLN A 130 -11.20 -20.39 -0.22
CA GLN A 130 -11.80 -19.35 -1.06
C GLN A 130 -13.25 -19.00 -0.73
N ASN A 131 -14.02 -19.97 -0.21
CA ASN A 131 -15.40 -19.81 0.20
C ASN A 131 -15.58 -19.49 1.70
N ASN A 132 -14.49 -19.51 2.50
CA ASN A 132 -14.54 -19.16 3.92
C ASN A 132 -14.64 -17.65 4.09
N MET A 133 -15.38 -17.19 5.09
CA MET A 133 -15.44 -15.77 5.47
C MET A 133 -14.11 -15.31 6.06
N GLY A 134 -13.80 -14.02 5.91
CA GLY A 134 -12.55 -13.45 6.43
C GLY A 134 -12.34 -13.65 7.93
N ASN A 135 -13.42 -13.63 8.73
CA ASN A 135 -13.38 -13.89 10.18
C ASN A 135 -13.12 -15.35 10.56
N GLN A 136 -13.20 -16.28 9.62
CA GLN A 136 -12.91 -17.71 9.81
C GLN A 136 -11.44 -18.06 9.52
N LEU A 137 -10.66 -17.10 9.05
CA LEU A 137 -9.27 -17.29 8.71
C LEU A 137 -8.36 -17.16 9.93
N SER A 138 -7.27 -17.93 9.94
CA SER A 138 -6.17 -17.73 10.90
C SER A 138 -5.50 -16.36 10.68
N GLY A 139 -4.76 -15.89 11.69
CA GLY A 139 -4.05 -14.61 11.58
C GLY A 139 -3.08 -14.52 10.39
N GLY A 140 -2.41 -15.62 10.06
CA GLY A 140 -1.53 -15.73 8.90
C GLY A 140 -2.30 -15.66 7.57
N GLU A 141 -3.41 -16.39 7.47
CA GLU A 141 -4.27 -16.35 6.27
C GLU A 141 -4.90 -14.97 6.05
N GLN A 142 -5.29 -14.29 7.14
CA GLN A 142 -5.78 -12.91 7.07
C GLN A 142 -4.70 -11.94 6.57
N GLN A 143 -3.44 -12.15 6.97
CA GLN A 143 -2.32 -11.34 6.48
C GLN A 143 -2.06 -11.60 4.99
N MET A 144 -2.05 -12.87 4.56
CA MET A 144 -1.96 -13.23 3.14
C MET A 144 -3.08 -12.59 2.33
N LEU A 145 -4.32 -12.63 2.84
CA LEU A 145 -5.47 -12.01 2.18
C LEU A 145 -5.32 -10.48 2.08
N ALA A 146 -4.81 -9.81 3.13
CA ALA A 146 -4.56 -8.37 3.10
C ALA A 146 -3.53 -7.98 2.04
N VAL A 147 -2.43 -8.74 1.94
CA VAL A 147 -1.41 -8.56 0.88
C VAL A 147 -2.03 -8.80 -0.50
N SER A 148 -2.78 -9.88 -0.64
CA SER A 148 -3.44 -10.25 -1.90
C SER A 148 -4.40 -9.16 -2.40
N ARG A 149 -5.17 -8.56 -1.50
CA ARG A 149 -6.08 -7.45 -1.83
C ARG A 149 -5.33 -6.23 -2.36
N ALA A 150 -4.16 -5.92 -1.80
CA ALA A 150 -3.32 -4.86 -2.31
C ALA A 150 -2.75 -5.20 -3.70
N LEU A 151 -2.30 -6.44 -3.93
CA LEU A 151 -1.84 -6.91 -5.24
C LEU A 151 -2.94 -6.85 -6.31
N MET A 152 -4.20 -7.19 -5.96
CA MET A 152 -5.34 -7.13 -6.87
C MET A 152 -5.65 -5.72 -7.40
N THR A 153 -5.12 -4.67 -6.78
CA THR A 153 -5.19 -3.30 -7.33
C THR A 153 -4.17 -3.04 -8.44
N ASN A 154 -3.30 -4.01 -8.74
CA ASN A 154 -2.23 -3.92 -9.74
C ASN A 154 -1.32 -2.70 -9.54
N PRO A 155 -0.73 -2.53 -8.37
CA PRO A 155 0.07 -1.35 -8.06
C PRO A 155 1.44 -1.38 -8.75
N GLY A 156 1.95 -0.22 -9.14
CA GLY A 156 3.34 -0.06 -9.56
C GLY A 156 4.30 0.05 -8.37
N LEU A 157 3.80 0.49 -7.21
CA LEU A 157 4.52 0.51 -5.93
C LEU A 157 3.63 -0.12 -4.86
N LEU A 158 4.16 -1.11 -4.14
CA LEU A 158 3.48 -1.76 -3.01
C LEU A 158 4.17 -1.39 -1.70
N ILE A 159 3.40 -0.90 -0.73
CA ILE A 159 3.84 -0.60 0.64
C ILE A 159 3.23 -1.64 1.58
N LEU A 160 4.09 -2.27 2.42
CA LEU A 160 3.72 -3.34 3.36
C LEU A 160 3.91 -2.88 4.80
#